data_428d31d798a52e313101e36c3e190784
#
_entry.id   428d31d798a52e313101e36c3e190784
#
_cell.length_a   1.000
_cell.length_b   1.000
_cell.length_c   1.000
_cell.angle_alpha   90.00
_cell.angle_beta   90.00
_cell.angle_gamma   90.00
#
_symmetry.space_group_name_H-M   'P 1'
#
loop_
_entity.id
_entity.type
_entity.pdbx_description
1 polymer ?
#
loop_
_entity_poly.entity_id
_entity_poly.type
_entity_poly.pdbx_seq_one_letter_code
_entity_poly.pdbx_strand_id
1 'polypeptide(L)'
;ANTPIAIQPLDAQGRAVQWMRSWFTPMPGETVSCIGCHEDQNQIPIPKRTIASQTKPQRLQAPEGGVRSFTFDLEIQPILDRACVACHNEKSHMNLTGGRMDTNYPRFGRPWSKSYLAIMPYVYRQGAEAEMYVLKPYEYHASNSELVRMLEKGHYGVELTDKEWKTLYNWIDFNAPYYGQFINISKVNEFDQYDRRIELAHKYNQAGVDWRKELADYAEVLKSKGAIQPVMPAPVKETKARNVKVSGWPFDKNEAAKKQQADGKKTRQIEVAPGVTMNFVWIPAGQFVMGCN
;
A
#
# COMPACT_ATOMS: atom_id res chain seq x y z
N ALA A 1 3.43 20.93 21.69
CA ALA A 1 3.44 19.81 22.64
C ALA A 1 2.16 18.98 22.50
N ASN A 2 2.17 17.73 22.89
CA ASN A 2 1.04 16.78 22.87
C ASN A 2 0.54 16.33 21.49
N THR A 3 1.24 16.63 20.42
CA THR A 3 0.92 16.08 19.11
C THR A 3 1.92 14.98 18.79
N PRO A 4 1.50 13.71 18.73
CA PRO A 4 2.36 12.62 18.28
C PRO A 4 2.73 12.83 16.81
N ILE A 5 4.01 12.70 16.51
CA ILE A 5 4.56 12.85 15.15
C ILE A 5 5.20 11.53 14.76
N ALA A 6 4.82 11.01 13.61
CA ALA A 6 5.50 9.92 12.94
C ALA A 6 6.08 10.42 11.62
N ILE A 7 7.27 9.97 11.29
CA ILE A 7 7.99 10.38 10.09
C ILE A 7 8.09 9.20 9.14
N GLN A 8 7.85 9.46 7.86
CA GLN A 8 8.08 8.49 6.81
C GLN A 8 9.01 9.09 5.76
N PRO A 9 10.16 8.49 5.47
CA PRO A 9 10.94 8.82 4.29
C PRO A 9 10.19 8.34 3.05
N LEU A 10 10.10 9.22 2.05
CA LEU A 10 9.41 8.91 0.79
C LEU A 10 10.42 8.77 -0.35
N ASP A 11 10.10 7.90 -1.31
CA ASP A 11 10.82 7.80 -2.57
C ASP A 11 10.44 8.94 -3.55
N ALA A 12 11.05 8.94 -4.72
CA ALA A 12 10.79 9.96 -5.74
C ALA A 12 9.35 9.96 -6.27
N GLN A 13 8.63 8.85 -6.11
CA GLN A 13 7.22 8.71 -6.48
C GLN A 13 6.28 9.10 -5.33
N GLY A 14 6.81 9.41 -4.15
CA GLY A 14 6.04 9.76 -2.96
C GLY A 14 5.52 8.56 -2.16
N ARG A 15 6.10 7.37 -2.36
CA ARG A 15 5.75 6.15 -1.62
C ARG A 15 6.69 5.99 -0.42
N ALA A 16 6.18 5.48 0.70
CA ALA A 16 6.99 5.25 1.89
C ALA A 16 8.09 4.21 1.63
N VAL A 17 9.31 4.58 1.97
CA VAL A 17 10.45 3.66 2.00
C VAL A 17 10.40 2.77 3.23
N GLN A 18 10.02 3.37 4.34
CA GLN A 18 9.95 2.71 5.63
C GLN A 18 8.97 3.44 6.54
N TRP A 19 8.31 2.70 7.41
CA TRP A 19 7.33 3.25 8.32
C TRP A 19 7.88 3.37 9.73
N MET A 20 7.73 4.55 10.34
CA MET A 20 8.01 4.72 11.75
C MET A 20 6.89 4.09 12.58
N ARG A 21 7.18 2.99 13.24
CA ARG A 21 6.21 2.22 14.05
C ARG A 21 5.91 2.83 15.42
N SER A 22 6.60 3.91 15.74
CA SER A 22 6.48 4.65 16.97
C SER A 22 6.16 6.11 16.64
N TRP A 23 6.21 6.96 17.62
CA TRP A 23 6.04 8.39 17.49
C TRP A 23 6.92 9.12 18.49
N PHE A 24 7.09 10.40 18.29
CA PHE A 24 7.71 11.30 19.24
C PHE A 24 6.87 12.57 19.39
N THR A 25 7.09 13.31 20.45
CA THR A 25 6.42 14.59 20.71
C THR A 25 7.47 15.65 21.06
N PRO A 26 7.73 16.65 20.19
CA PRO A 26 8.62 17.74 20.52
C PRO A 26 7.96 18.77 21.45
N MET A 27 8.75 19.42 22.25
CA MET A 27 8.34 20.58 23.03
C MET A 27 8.31 21.84 22.14
N PRO A 28 7.57 22.89 22.51
CA PRO A 28 7.61 24.16 21.79
C PRO A 28 9.05 24.71 21.72
N GLY A 29 9.53 25.02 20.51
CA GLY A 29 10.88 25.52 20.28
C GLY A 29 12.00 24.47 20.33
N GLU A 30 11.67 23.22 20.59
CA GLU A 30 12.64 22.12 20.59
C GLU A 30 13.04 21.72 19.18
N THR A 31 14.34 21.48 19.00
CA THR A 31 14.87 20.83 17.80
C THR A 31 15.19 19.38 18.12
N VAL A 32 14.48 18.46 17.49
CA VAL A 32 14.69 17.03 17.66
C VAL A 32 15.46 16.49 16.45
N SER A 33 16.50 15.70 16.71
CA SER A 33 17.18 14.92 15.68
C SER A 33 17.14 13.44 16.04
N CYS A 34 16.97 12.60 15.03
CA CYS A 34 16.86 11.17 15.20
C CYS A 34 18.01 10.47 14.48
N ILE A 35 18.81 9.74 15.23
CA ILE A 35 19.85 8.84 14.73
C ILE A 35 19.76 7.52 15.52
N GLY A 36 20.09 6.41 14.88
CA GLY A 36 20.25 5.13 15.56
C GLY A 36 18.98 4.30 15.76
N CYS A 37 17.85 4.71 15.22
CA CYS A 37 16.60 3.95 15.38
C CYS A 37 16.58 2.64 14.59
N HIS A 38 17.40 2.52 13.57
CA HIS A 38 17.45 1.38 12.64
C HIS A 38 18.79 0.63 12.68
N GLU A 39 19.66 0.96 13.62
CA GLU A 39 20.89 0.25 13.86
C GLU A 39 20.69 -0.87 14.88
N ASP A 40 21.65 -1.81 14.88
CA ASP A 40 21.72 -2.86 15.88
C ASP A 40 21.79 -2.25 17.29
N GLN A 41 21.11 -2.87 18.27
CA GLN A 41 21.10 -2.40 19.66
C GLN A 41 22.48 -2.30 20.31
N ASN A 42 23.47 -3.00 19.77
CA ASN A 42 24.84 -3.04 20.26
C ASN A 42 25.79 -2.12 19.46
N GLN A 43 25.27 -1.36 18.51
CA GLN A 43 26.05 -0.44 17.68
C GLN A 43 25.66 1.01 17.94
N ILE A 44 26.67 1.84 18.12
CA ILE A 44 26.48 3.29 18.18
C ILE A 44 26.69 3.84 16.77
N PRO A 45 25.69 4.52 16.18
CA PRO A 45 25.85 5.11 14.86
C PRO A 45 26.97 6.16 14.87
N ILE A 46 27.79 6.14 13.82
CA ILE A 46 28.87 7.10 13.67
C ILE A 46 28.23 8.49 13.49
N PRO A 47 28.56 9.47 14.34
CA PRO A 47 28.04 10.82 14.20
C PRO A 47 28.47 11.42 12.86
N LYS A 48 27.49 11.66 11.98
CA LYS A 48 27.69 12.30 10.68
C LYS A 48 26.86 13.56 10.60
N ARG A 49 27.40 14.60 9.99
CA ARG A 49 26.57 15.73 9.57
C ARG A 49 25.65 15.27 8.44
N THR A 50 24.38 15.17 8.73
CA THR A 50 23.37 14.80 7.72
C THR A 50 23.04 15.99 6.82
N ILE A 51 22.56 15.75 5.61
CA ILE A 51 22.11 16.81 4.70
C ILE A 51 21.00 17.63 5.38
N ALA A 52 20.10 16.99 6.09
CA ALA A 52 19.00 17.65 6.80
C ALA A 52 19.52 18.62 7.88
N SER A 53 20.60 18.27 8.60
CA SER A 53 21.19 19.15 9.62
C SER A 53 21.90 20.38 9.05
N GLN A 54 22.20 20.38 7.76
CA GLN A 54 22.89 21.44 7.05
C GLN A 54 21.95 22.35 6.25
N THR A 55 20.68 22.01 6.18
CA THR A 55 19.65 22.78 5.47
C THR A 55 18.73 23.49 6.43
N LYS A 56 18.12 24.58 5.98
CA LYS A 56 17.10 25.26 6.78
C LYS A 56 15.89 24.36 6.95
N PRO A 57 15.30 24.29 8.16
CA PRO A 57 14.07 23.55 8.38
C PRO A 57 12.99 23.98 7.41
N GLN A 58 12.33 23.01 6.78
CA GLN A 58 11.19 23.27 5.93
C GLN A 58 9.93 23.45 6.78
N ARG A 59 9.04 24.34 6.35
CA ARG A 59 7.73 24.45 6.99
C ARG A 59 6.87 23.25 6.58
N LEU A 60 6.20 22.68 7.55
CA LEU A 60 5.19 21.66 7.27
C LEU A 60 4.04 22.30 6.47
N GLN A 61 3.64 21.64 5.42
CA GLN A 61 2.49 22.02 4.60
C GLN A 61 1.33 21.09 4.93
N ALA A 62 0.15 21.69 5.14
CA ALA A 62 -1.05 20.89 5.28
C ALA A 62 -1.36 20.17 3.95
N PRO A 63 -1.90 18.96 3.99
CA PRO A 63 -2.37 18.29 2.80
C PRO A 63 -3.52 19.08 2.16
N GLU A 64 -3.76 18.85 0.88
CA GLU A 64 -4.92 19.40 0.20
C GLU A 64 -6.22 18.98 0.92
N GLY A 65 -7.10 19.94 1.20
CA GLY A 65 -8.30 19.71 2.00
C GLY A 65 -8.10 19.82 3.51
N GLY A 66 -6.94 20.31 3.97
CA GLY A 66 -6.65 20.57 5.38
C GLY A 66 -6.18 19.34 6.18
N VAL A 67 -5.96 19.56 7.47
CA VAL A 67 -5.58 18.51 8.42
C VAL A 67 -6.84 17.78 8.85
N ARG A 68 -6.94 16.50 8.53
CA ARG A 68 -8.13 15.68 8.82
C ARG A 68 -7.74 14.23 9.09
N SER A 69 -8.69 13.49 9.65
CA SER A 69 -8.59 12.04 9.75
C SER A 69 -8.70 11.41 8.37
N PHE A 70 -7.78 10.51 8.05
CA PHE A 70 -7.77 9.81 6.78
C PHE A 70 -8.70 8.59 6.85
N THR A 71 -9.75 8.55 6.04
CA THR A 71 -10.74 7.48 6.02
C THR A 71 -10.86 6.86 4.64
N PHE A 72 -11.14 5.57 4.57
CA PHE A 72 -11.34 4.89 3.29
C PHE A 72 -12.49 5.49 2.48
N ASP A 73 -13.62 5.71 3.13
CA ASP A 73 -14.83 6.17 2.44
C ASP A 73 -14.70 7.56 1.82
N LEU A 74 -13.91 8.46 2.43
CA LEU A 74 -13.74 9.82 1.92
C LEU A 74 -12.54 9.98 0.99
N GLU A 75 -11.54 9.15 1.11
CA GLU A 75 -10.28 9.31 0.36
C GLU A 75 -10.15 8.27 -0.77
N ILE A 76 -10.49 7.02 -0.52
CA ILE A 76 -10.25 5.93 -1.46
C ILE A 76 -11.50 5.55 -2.24
N GLN A 77 -12.65 5.47 -1.58
CA GLN A 77 -13.88 5.11 -2.28
C GLN A 77 -14.18 6.03 -3.48
N PRO A 78 -13.98 7.37 -3.42
CA PRO A 78 -14.15 8.22 -4.59
C PRO A 78 -13.23 7.88 -5.78
N ILE A 79 -12.02 7.38 -5.51
CA ILE A 79 -11.11 6.90 -6.56
C ILE A 79 -11.67 5.63 -7.21
N LEU A 80 -12.13 4.69 -6.36
CA LEU A 80 -12.75 3.46 -6.85
C LEU A 80 -14.01 3.74 -7.67
N ASP A 81 -14.87 4.65 -7.20
CA ASP A 81 -16.11 5.04 -7.87
C ASP A 81 -15.83 5.62 -9.26
N ARG A 82 -14.80 6.44 -9.40
CA ARG A 82 -14.42 7.03 -10.67
C ARG A 82 -13.71 6.04 -11.61
N ALA A 83 -12.70 5.35 -11.10
CA ALA A 83 -11.73 4.65 -11.96
C ALA A 83 -11.95 3.15 -12.06
N CYS A 84 -12.69 2.54 -11.12
CA CYS A 84 -12.76 1.07 -11.01
C CYS A 84 -14.19 0.53 -11.21
N VAL A 85 -15.21 1.23 -10.70
CA VAL A 85 -16.58 0.75 -10.63
C VAL A 85 -17.21 0.54 -12.03
N ALA A 86 -16.73 1.22 -13.06
CA ALA A 86 -17.19 0.98 -14.42
C ALA A 86 -17.10 -0.51 -14.81
N CYS A 87 -16.02 -1.19 -14.40
CA CYS A 87 -15.81 -2.62 -14.62
C CYS A 87 -16.11 -3.46 -13.35
N HIS A 88 -15.73 -2.96 -12.17
CA HIS A 88 -15.89 -3.64 -10.89
C HIS A 88 -17.19 -3.24 -10.18
N ASN A 89 -18.31 -3.41 -10.87
CA ASN A 89 -19.65 -3.09 -10.39
C ASN A 89 -20.34 -4.30 -9.74
N GLU A 90 -21.63 -4.16 -9.46
CA GLU A 90 -22.44 -5.20 -8.79
C GLU A 90 -22.54 -6.54 -9.54
N LYS A 91 -22.30 -6.53 -10.84
CA LYS A 91 -22.33 -7.73 -11.68
C LYS A 91 -20.99 -8.44 -11.77
N SER A 92 -19.92 -7.79 -11.32
CA SER A 92 -18.57 -8.36 -11.36
C SER A 92 -18.30 -9.24 -10.15
N HIS A 93 -17.41 -10.22 -10.29
CA HIS A 93 -16.96 -11.06 -9.19
C HIS A 93 -16.31 -10.21 -8.07
N MET A 94 -15.54 -9.19 -8.44
CA MET A 94 -14.98 -8.22 -7.53
C MET A 94 -15.79 -6.92 -7.60
N ASN A 95 -16.65 -6.70 -6.63
CA ASN A 95 -17.51 -5.52 -6.58
C ASN A 95 -16.88 -4.44 -5.69
N LEU A 96 -16.54 -3.30 -6.30
CA LEU A 96 -15.91 -2.16 -5.63
C LEU A 96 -16.86 -0.97 -5.40
N THR A 97 -18.19 -1.16 -5.62
CA THR A 97 -19.17 -0.09 -5.34
C THR A 97 -19.22 0.22 -3.85
N GLY A 98 -19.22 1.51 -3.52
CA GLY A 98 -19.29 2.00 -2.14
C GLY A 98 -20.65 1.78 -1.47
N GLY A 99 -20.75 2.18 -0.20
CA GLY A 99 -21.99 2.19 0.56
C GLY A 99 -22.50 0.81 1.02
N ARG A 100 -21.86 -0.28 0.64
CA ARG A 100 -22.24 -1.64 1.02
C ARG A 100 -21.40 -2.14 2.19
N MET A 101 -22.00 -2.17 3.37
CA MET A 101 -21.33 -2.64 4.58
C MET A 101 -21.40 -4.16 4.74
N ASP A 102 -20.32 -4.76 5.24
CA ASP A 102 -20.34 -6.16 5.66
C ASP A 102 -20.62 -6.25 7.16
N THR A 103 -21.85 -6.63 7.50
CA THR A 103 -22.29 -6.78 8.87
C THR A 103 -21.82 -8.09 9.52
N ASN A 104 -21.33 -9.04 8.70
CA ASN A 104 -20.85 -10.35 9.17
C ASN A 104 -19.38 -10.34 9.62
N TYR A 105 -18.70 -9.18 9.53
CA TYR A 105 -17.30 -9.05 9.92
C TYR A 105 -17.17 -8.21 11.21
N PRO A 106 -17.46 -8.80 12.39
CA PRO A 106 -17.62 -8.03 13.63
C PRO A 106 -16.32 -7.86 14.42
N ARG A 107 -15.14 -7.99 13.80
CA ARG A 107 -13.88 -8.16 14.55
C ARG A 107 -13.57 -7.05 15.54
N PHE A 108 -14.14 -5.85 15.39
CA PHE A 108 -14.02 -4.76 16.36
C PHE A 108 -15.35 -4.03 16.59
N GLY A 109 -16.48 -4.70 16.34
CA GLY A 109 -17.81 -4.13 16.61
C GLY A 109 -18.30 -3.08 15.63
N ARG A 110 -17.54 -2.79 14.55
CA ARG A 110 -17.92 -1.88 13.47
C ARG A 110 -17.75 -2.58 12.12
N PRO A 111 -18.73 -2.50 11.23
CA PRO A 111 -18.63 -3.11 9.90
C PRO A 111 -17.67 -2.33 9.01
N TRP A 112 -17.02 -3.02 8.08
CA TRP A 112 -16.26 -2.44 6.98
C TRP A 112 -17.06 -2.51 5.69
N SER A 113 -16.77 -1.64 4.73
CA SER A 113 -17.41 -1.74 3.43
C SER A 113 -16.91 -2.98 2.68
N LYS A 114 -17.79 -3.53 1.82
CA LYS A 114 -17.44 -4.68 0.98
C LYS A 114 -16.34 -4.34 -0.02
N SER A 115 -16.31 -3.11 -0.51
CA SER A 115 -15.24 -2.60 -1.38
C SER A 115 -13.88 -2.59 -0.69
N TYR A 116 -13.82 -2.15 0.57
CA TYR A 116 -12.60 -2.22 1.38
C TYR A 116 -12.12 -3.66 1.53
N LEU A 117 -13.01 -4.56 1.93
CA LEU A 117 -12.67 -5.98 2.10
C LEU A 117 -12.21 -6.63 0.79
N ALA A 118 -12.81 -6.25 -0.34
CA ALA A 118 -12.44 -6.77 -1.65
C ALA A 118 -11.05 -6.32 -2.12
N ILE A 119 -10.63 -5.10 -1.78
CA ILE A 119 -9.33 -4.56 -2.20
C ILE A 119 -8.17 -4.95 -1.26
N MET A 120 -8.46 -5.23 0.01
CA MET A 120 -7.44 -5.52 1.03
C MET A 120 -6.50 -6.68 0.71
N PRO A 121 -6.90 -7.77 0.04
CA PRO A 121 -5.98 -8.85 -0.35
C PRO A 121 -4.83 -8.40 -1.26
N TYR A 122 -5.00 -7.28 -1.98
CA TYR A 122 -4.02 -6.72 -2.91
C TYR A 122 -3.15 -5.62 -2.28
N VAL A 123 -3.37 -5.34 -0.99
CA VAL A 123 -2.64 -4.33 -0.22
C VAL A 123 -1.65 -5.01 0.71
N TYR A 124 -0.37 -4.77 0.50
CA TYR A 124 0.67 -5.36 1.34
C TYR A 124 1.04 -4.41 2.48
N ARG A 125 0.47 -4.66 3.62
CA ARG A 125 0.62 -3.87 4.84
C ARG A 125 0.97 -4.73 6.05
N GLN A 126 1.50 -4.11 7.09
CA GLN A 126 1.65 -4.78 8.37
C GLN A 126 0.29 -5.13 8.99
N GLY A 127 0.15 -6.37 9.46
CA GLY A 127 -0.95 -6.77 10.30
C GLY A 127 -0.77 -6.32 11.76
N ALA A 128 -1.81 -6.51 12.57
CA ALA A 128 -1.75 -6.28 14.01
C ALA A 128 -0.73 -7.20 14.72
N GLU A 129 -0.53 -8.38 14.15
CA GLU A 129 0.38 -9.42 14.63
C GLU A 129 1.79 -9.31 14.01
N ALA A 130 2.11 -8.17 13.39
CA ALA A 130 3.41 -8.01 12.75
C ALA A 130 4.55 -8.13 13.75
N GLU A 131 5.62 -8.78 13.32
CA GLU A 131 6.82 -8.99 14.13
C GLU A 131 7.43 -7.67 14.60
N MET A 132 8.03 -7.69 15.79
CA MET A 132 8.58 -6.52 16.46
C MET A 132 10.02 -6.22 16.03
N TYR A 133 10.45 -6.72 14.88
CA TYR A 133 11.77 -6.42 14.33
C TYR A 133 11.79 -5.12 13.52
N VAL A 134 12.97 -4.62 13.27
CA VAL A 134 13.17 -3.46 12.39
C VAL A 134 12.89 -3.88 10.95
N LEU A 135 11.93 -3.22 10.32
CA LEU A 135 11.58 -3.49 8.93
C LEU A 135 12.71 -3.08 7.98
N LYS A 136 12.89 -3.87 6.94
CA LYS A 136 13.77 -3.48 5.84
C LYS A 136 13.10 -2.40 4.99
N PRO A 137 13.88 -1.51 4.37
CA PRO A 137 13.33 -0.58 3.39
C PRO A 137 12.53 -1.32 2.32
N TYR A 138 11.35 -0.79 1.97
CA TYR A 138 10.42 -1.36 0.98
C TYR A 138 9.89 -2.76 1.31
N GLU A 139 9.96 -3.21 2.56
CA GLU A 139 9.46 -4.53 2.94
C GLU A 139 7.93 -4.63 2.82
N TYR A 140 7.23 -3.57 3.18
CA TYR A 140 5.77 -3.42 3.06
C TYR A 140 5.42 -2.20 2.21
N HIS A 141 4.20 -1.70 2.36
CA HIS A 141 3.74 -0.41 1.86
C HIS A 141 3.32 -0.38 0.39
N ALA A 142 3.05 0.82 -0.11
CA ALA A 142 2.52 1.04 -1.46
C ALA A 142 3.43 0.44 -2.54
N SER A 143 4.74 0.62 -2.44
CA SER A 143 5.72 0.13 -3.42
C SER A 143 5.72 -1.39 -3.59
N ASN A 144 5.28 -2.12 -2.56
CA ASN A 144 5.26 -3.59 -2.55
C ASN A 144 3.84 -4.17 -2.67
N SER A 145 2.81 -3.34 -2.70
CA SER A 145 1.43 -3.76 -2.86
C SER A 145 1.11 -4.19 -4.29
N GLU A 146 0.45 -5.33 -4.44
CA GLU A 146 0.04 -5.86 -5.75
C GLU A 146 -0.87 -4.87 -6.48
N LEU A 147 -1.81 -4.24 -5.77
CA LEU A 147 -2.69 -3.21 -6.31
C LEU A 147 -1.90 -2.11 -7.03
N VAL A 148 -0.87 -1.57 -6.38
CA VAL A 148 -0.07 -0.49 -6.95
C VAL A 148 0.71 -0.98 -8.17
N ARG A 149 1.40 -2.11 -8.03
CA ARG A 149 2.20 -2.69 -9.13
C ARG A 149 1.36 -3.05 -10.35
N MET A 150 0.14 -3.55 -10.12
CA MET A 150 -0.81 -3.87 -11.18
C MET A 150 -1.26 -2.60 -11.93
N LEU A 151 -1.61 -1.55 -11.20
CA LEU A 151 -2.04 -0.28 -11.78
C LEU A 151 -0.88 0.44 -12.51
N GLU A 152 0.32 0.47 -11.94
CA GLU A 152 1.53 1.04 -12.56
C GLU A 152 1.92 0.29 -13.85
N LYS A 153 1.73 -1.02 -13.88
CA LYS A 153 1.98 -1.84 -15.08
C LYS A 153 0.96 -1.59 -16.20
N GLY A 154 -0.19 -1.02 -15.85
CA GLY A 154 -1.32 -0.83 -16.74
C GLY A 154 -2.39 -1.90 -16.55
N HIS A 155 -3.53 -1.51 -15.99
CA HIS A 155 -4.68 -2.36 -15.73
C HIS A 155 -5.83 -1.94 -16.66
N TYR A 156 -6.00 -2.62 -17.77
CA TYR A 156 -7.08 -2.41 -18.75
C TYR A 156 -7.29 -0.94 -19.17
N GLY A 157 -6.23 -0.14 -19.21
CA GLY A 157 -6.29 1.27 -19.57
C GLY A 157 -6.83 2.20 -18.50
N VAL A 158 -6.89 1.75 -17.25
CA VAL A 158 -7.22 2.60 -16.10
C VAL A 158 -6.11 3.62 -15.88
N GLU A 159 -6.49 4.88 -15.81
CA GLU A 159 -5.59 6.00 -15.53
C GLU A 159 -6.02 6.70 -14.24
N LEU A 160 -5.06 6.89 -13.33
CA LEU A 160 -5.22 7.67 -12.12
C LEU A 160 -4.50 9.01 -12.31
N THR A 161 -5.10 10.07 -11.78
CA THR A 161 -4.44 11.38 -11.70
C THR A 161 -3.31 11.35 -10.67
N ASP A 162 -2.37 12.28 -10.75
CA ASP A 162 -1.28 12.41 -9.76
C ASP A 162 -1.79 12.52 -8.33
N LYS A 163 -2.91 13.22 -8.15
CA LYS A 163 -3.58 13.35 -6.85
C LYS A 163 -4.12 12.01 -6.35
N GLU A 164 -4.75 11.23 -7.21
CA GLU A 164 -5.29 9.92 -6.85
C GLU A 164 -4.18 8.93 -6.56
N TRP A 165 -3.10 8.95 -7.32
CA TRP A 165 -1.90 8.16 -7.03
C TRP A 165 -1.35 8.49 -5.64
N LYS A 166 -1.14 9.78 -5.36
CA LYS A 166 -0.65 10.23 -4.05
C LYS A 166 -1.59 9.84 -2.91
N THR A 167 -2.90 9.92 -3.12
CA THR A 167 -3.90 9.53 -2.13
C THR A 167 -3.87 8.04 -1.89
N LEU A 168 -3.76 7.23 -2.95
CA LEU A 168 -3.66 5.77 -2.84
C LEU A 168 -2.39 5.33 -2.12
N TYR A 169 -1.24 5.92 -2.46
CA TYR A 169 0.02 5.66 -1.76
C TYR A 169 -0.07 6.01 -0.29
N ASN A 170 -0.53 7.21 0.03
CA ASN A 170 -0.70 7.64 1.42
C ASN A 170 -1.60 6.70 2.22
N TRP A 171 -2.71 6.26 1.63
CA TRP A 171 -3.62 5.34 2.30
C TRP A 171 -2.92 4.02 2.67
N ILE A 172 -2.21 3.41 1.73
CA ILE A 172 -1.50 2.15 1.97
C ILE A 172 -0.37 2.37 2.98
N ASP A 173 0.36 3.47 2.82
CA ASP A 173 1.51 3.83 3.66
C ASP A 173 1.10 4.23 5.09
N PHE A 174 -0.15 4.62 5.30
CA PHE A 174 -0.75 4.78 6.63
C PHE A 174 -1.33 3.47 7.19
N ASN A 175 -0.95 2.34 6.62
CA ASN A 175 -1.42 1.01 6.99
C ASN A 175 -2.89 0.73 6.63
N ALA A 176 -3.36 1.32 5.56
CA ALA A 176 -4.69 1.14 4.97
C ALA A 176 -5.85 1.31 5.97
N PRO A 177 -5.96 2.46 6.66
CA PRO A 177 -7.02 2.66 7.63
C PRO A 177 -8.39 2.69 6.93
N TYR A 178 -9.41 2.05 7.55
CA TYR A 178 -10.80 2.23 7.16
C TYR A 178 -11.42 3.42 7.88
N TYR A 179 -11.31 3.42 9.22
CA TYR A 179 -11.75 4.53 10.06
C TYR A 179 -10.58 5.48 10.35
N GLY A 180 -10.84 6.76 10.30
CA GLY A 180 -9.82 7.77 10.55
C GLY A 180 -9.56 8.08 12.03
N GLN A 181 -10.39 7.59 12.92
CA GLN A 181 -10.29 7.85 14.36
C GLN A 181 -10.51 6.57 15.17
N PHE A 182 -9.74 6.42 16.25
CA PHE A 182 -9.85 5.25 17.12
C PHE A 182 -11.24 5.11 17.76
N ILE A 183 -11.87 6.22 18.12
CA ILE A 183 -13.22 6.22 18.69
C ILE A 183 -14.26 5.60 17.74
N ASN A 184 -14.01 5.65 16.45
CA ASN A 184 -14.88 5.01 15.47
C ASN A 184 -14.74 3.48 15.45
N ILE A 185 -13.65 2.95 15.99
CA ILE A 185 -13.35 1.53 16.08
C ILE A 185 -13.78 0.98 17.44
N SER A 186 -13.47 1.70 18.51
CA SER A 186 -13.77 1.28 19.88
C SER A 186 -15.19 1.68 20.29
N LYS A 187 -15.87 0.82 21.04
CA LYS A 187 -17.13 1.16 21.71
C LYS A 187 -16.92 2.02 22.95
N VAL A 188 -15.68 2.35 23.28
CA VAL A 188 -15.29 2.99 24.54
C VAL A 188 -15.36 4.50 24.39
N ASN A 189 -16.57 5.04 24.45
CA ASN A 189 -16.79 6.50 24.50
C ASN A 189 -16.24 7.13 25.78
N GLU A 190 -15.99 6.34 26.82
CA GLU A 190 -15.52 6.79 28.13
C GLU A 190 -14.11 7.41 28.09
N PHE A 191 -13.33 7.13 27.05
CA PHE A 191 -11.98 7.66 26.89
C PHE A 191 -11.86 8.70 25.76
N ASP A 192 -12.98 9.32 25.35
CA ASP A 192 -12.93 10.39 24.37
C ASP A 192 -12.27 11.63 24.97
N GLN A 193 -11.02 11.83 24.64
CA GLN A 193 -10.19 12.97 25.08
C GLN A 193 -10.28 14.17 24.13
N TYR A 194 -11.29 14.19 23.27
CA TYR A 194 -11.39 15.22 22.23
C TYR A 194 -11.38 16.64 22.80
N ASP A 195 -12.30 16.93 23.72
CA ASP A 195 -12.42 18.27 24.32
C ASP A 195 -11.13 18.66 25.07
N ARG A 196 -10.55 17.70 25.79
CA ARG A 196 -9.27 17.92 26.47
C ARG A 196 -8.13 18.22 25.49
N ARG A 197 -8.09 17.57 24.34
CA ARG A 197 -7.10 17.85 23.29
C ARG A 197 -7.28 19.23 22.68
N ILE A 198 -8.50 19.64 22.41
CA ILE A 198 -8.81 20.98 21.90
C ILE A 198 -8.37 22.03 22.91
N GLU A 199 -8.72 21.88 24.18
CA GLU A 199 -8.26 22.77 25.25
C GLU A 199 -6.72 22.89 25.29
N LEU A 200 -6.01 21.75 25.25
CA LEU A 200 -4.56 21.73 25.29
C LEU A 200 -3.93 22.31 24.02
N ALA A 201 -4.53 22.07 22.85
CA ALA A 201 -4.10 22.64 21.60
C ALA A 201 -4.21 24.18 21.62
N HIS A 202 -5.32 24.71 22.10
CA HIS A 202 -5.49 26.15 22.29
C HIS A 202 -4.48 26.73 23.30
N LYS A 203 -4.31 26.05 24.43
CA LYS A 203 -3.43 26.52 25.50
C LYS A 203 -1.96 26.58 25.11
N TYR A 204 -1.48 25.58 24.38
CA TYR A 204 -0.05 25.39 24.12
C TYR A 204 0.37 25.66 22.68
N ASN A 205 -0.52 25.58 21.73
CA ASN A 205 -0.20 25.72 20.32
C ASN A 205 -0.85 26.94 19.66
N GLN A 206 -1.78 27.59 20.34
CA GLN A 206 -2.56 28.75 19.85
C GLN A 206 -3.27 28.51 18.50
N ALA A 207 -3.33 27.25 18.05
CA ALA A 207 -3.95 26.87 16.81
C ALA A 207 -5.23 26.07 17.13
N GLY A 208 -6.36 26.61 16.73
CA GLY A 208 -7.63 25.91 16.82
C GLY A 208 -7.78 24.88 15.72
N VAL A 209 -7.05 23.77 15.81
CA VAL A 209 -7.25 22.65 14.89
C VAL A 209 -8.37 21.76 15.43
N ASP A 210 -9.52 21.82 14.81
CA ASP A 210 -10.68 20.97 15.07
C ASP A 210 -10.84 19.97 13.91
N TRP A 211 -10.22 18.81 14.03
CA TRP A 211 -10.23 17.80 12.99
C TRP A 211 -11.56 17.09 12.82
N ARG A 212 -12.47 17.08 13.81
CA ARG A 212 -13.84 16.61 13.58
C ARG A 212 -14.58 17.55 12.67
N LYS A 213 -14.42 18.85 12.91
CA LYS A 213 -14.99 19.88 12.04
C LYS A 213 -14.37 19.82 10.65
N GLU A 214 -13.06 19.74 10.55
CA GLU A 214 -12.36 19.65 9.27
C GLU A 214 -12.76 18.42 8.47
N LEU A 215 -12.94 17.26 9.13
CA LEU A 215 -13.44 16.05 8.49
C LEU A 215 -14.88 16.22 7.99
N ALA A 216 -15.76 16.85 8.78
CA ALA A 216 -17.13 17.14 8.39
C ALA A 216 -17.19 18.13 7.22
N ASP A 217 -16.40 19.20 7.29
CA ASP A 217 -16.30 20.20 6.22
C ASP A 217 -15.81 19.55 4.91
N TYR A 218 -14.82 18.68 5.00
CA TYR A 218 -14.32 17.94 3.84
C TYR A 218 -15.38 16.98 3.25
N ALA A 219 -16.11 16.27 4.09
CA ALA A 219 -17.23 15.43 3.66
C ALA A 219 -18.31 16.23 2.93
N GLU A 220 -18.66 17.43 3.41
CA GLU A 220 -19.60 18.32 2.74
C GLU A 220 -19.07 18.82 1.39
N VAL A 221 -17.78 19.15 1.30
CA VAL A 221 -17.13 19.51 0.02
C VAL A 221 -17.22 18.36 -0.98
N LEU A 222 -17.02 17.13 -0.54
CA LEU A 222 -17.17 15.95 -1.43
C LEU A 222 -18.61 15.76 -1.88
N LYS A 223 -19.58 15.89 -0.98
CA LYS A 223 -21.02 15.82 -1.32
C LYS A 223 -21.43 16.91 -2.31
N SER A 224 -20.91 18.13 -2.15
CA SER A 224 -21.23 19.25 -3.03
C SER A 224 -20.77 19.05 -4.48
N LYS A 225 -19.78 18.19 -4.69
CA LYS A 225 -19.32 17.81 -6.04
C LYS A 225 -20.29 16.90 -6.79
N GLY A 226 -21.31 16.41 -6.11
CA GLY A 226 -22.30 15.51 -6.69
C GLY A 226 -21.84 14.07 -6.84
N ALA A 227 -22.68 13.26 -7.48
CA ALA A 227 -22.37 11.86 -7.71
C ALA A 227 -21.18 11.70 -8.67
N ILE A 228 -20.22 10.88 -8.26
CA ILE A 228 -19.07 10.56 -9.09
C ILE A 228 -19.54 9.66 -10.23
N GLN A 229 -19.25 10.07 -11.46
CA GLN A 229 -19.55 9.27 -12.64
C GLN A 229 -18.37 8.34 -12.92
N PRO A 230 -18.60 7.01 -13.01
CA PRO A 230 -17.57 6.07 -13.39
C PRO A 230 -17.03 6.36 -14.80
N VAL A 231 -15.72 6.35 -14.94
CA VAL A 231 -15.04 6.54 -16.22
C VAL A 231 -14.71 5.15 -16.79
N MET A 232 -15.29 4.81 -17.93
CA MET A 232 -14.90 3.59 -18.65
C MET A 232 -13.54 3.85 -19.30
N PRO A 233 -12.52 3.04 -19.02
CA PRO A 233 -11.22 3.17 -19.63
C PRO A 233 -11.31 3.00 -21.16
N ALA A 234 -10.44 3.70 -21.89
CA ALA A 234 -10.29 3.48 -23.32
C ALA A 234 -9.85 2.02 -23.57
N PRO A 235 -10.42 1.35 -24.60
CA PRO A 235 -10.00 0.00 -24.93
C PRO A 235 -8.49 -0.02 -25.18
N VAL A 236 -7.77 -0.84 -24.41
CA VAL A 236 -6.37 -1.10 -24.68
C VAL A 236 -6.30 -1.80 -26.03
N LYS A 237 -5.61 -1.20 -27.00
CA LYS A 237 -5.31 -1.89 -28.25
C LYS A 237 -4.50 -3.13 -27.86
N GLU A 238 -5.09 -4.30 -28.01
CA GLU A 238 -4.36 -5.54 -27.86
C GLU A 238 -3.13 -5.44 -28.76
N THR A 239 -1.97 -5.32 -28.16
CA THR A 239 -0.75 -5.57 -28.90
C THR A 239 -0.84 -7.02 -29.31
N LYS A 240 -1.16 -7.27 -30.61
CA LYS A 240 -1.17 -8.62 -31.18
C LYS A 240 0.05 -9.32 -30.62
N ALA A 241 -0.20 -10.42 -29.90
CA ALA A 241 0.88 -11.24 -29.37
C ALA A 241 1.92 -11.40 -30.48
N ARG A 242 3.14 -10.94 -30.25
CA ARG A 242 4.20 -11.10 -31.24
C ARG A 242 4.31 -12.60 -31.48
N ASN A 243 3.92 -13.03 -32.69
CA ASN A 243 4.16 -14.41 -33.12
C ASN A 243 5.67 -14.60 -33.22
N VAL A 244 6.30 -14.85 -32.08
CA VAL A 244 7.72 -15.17 -31.99
C VAL A 244 7.84 -16.61 -32.48
N LYS A 245 8.23 -16.78 -33.73
CA LYS A 245 8.57 -18.10 -34.26
C LYS A 245 9.91 -18.49 -33.71
N VAL A 246 9.94 -19.43 -32.78
CA VAL A 246 11.16 -20.09 -32.36
C VAL A 246 11.35 -21.32 -33.24
N SER A 247 12.51 -21.41 -33.89
CA SER A 247 12.84 -22.55 -34.76
C SER A 247 12.73 -23.86 -33.98
N GLY A 248 11.93 -24.79 -34.50
CA GLY A 248 11.69 -26.08 -33.84
C GLY A 248 10.71 -26.04 -32.67
N TRP A 249 9.94 -24.98 -32.51
CA TRP A 249 8.87 -24.89 -31.52
C TRP A 249 7.52 -24.56 -32.21
N PRO A 250 6.38 -25.11 -31.77
CA PRO A 250 6.22 -26.13 -30.70
C PRO A 250 6.65 -27.52 -31.19
N PHE A 251 7.07 -28.36 -30.27
CA PHE A 251 7.37 -29.78 -30.54
C PHE A 251 6.52 -30.67 -29.62
N ASP A 252 6.20 -31.86 -30.09
CA ASP A 252 5.38 -32.81 -29.38
C ASP A 252 6.16 -33.59 -28.30
N LYS A 253 5.44 -34.42 -27.52
CA LYS A 253 6.01 -35.20 -26.45
C LYS A 253 7.09 -36.20 -26.94
N ASN A 254 6.94 -36.73 -28.16
CA ASN A 254 7.87 -37.68 -28.71
C ASN A 254 9.16 -36.99 -29.16
N GLU A 255 9.05 -35.83 -29.75
CA GLU A 255 10.18 -34.98 -30.12
C GLU A 255 10.94 -34.46 -28.89
N ALA A 256 10.20 -34.09 -27.83
CA ALA A 256 10.81 -33.77 -26.55
C ALA A 256 11.63 -34.91 -25.97
N ALA A 257 11.08 -36.13 -25.99
CA ALA A 257 11.75 -37.33 -25.53
C ALA A 257 13.01 -37.65 -26.38
N LYS A 258 12.92 -37.48 -27.71
CA LYS A 258 14.08 -37.66 -28.60
C LYS A 258 15.22 -36.66 -28.29
N LYS A 259 14.86 -35.38 -28.09
CA LYS A 259 15.83 -34.36 -27.73
C LYS A 259 16.49 -34.61 -26.37
N GLN A 260 15.73 -35.11 -25.39
CA GLN A 260 16.25 -35.50 -24.08
C GLN A 260 17.20 -36.72 -24.18
N GLN A 261 16.93 -37.65 -25.12
CA GLN A 261 17.73 -38.84 -25.29
C GLN A 261 19.00 -38.63 -26.13
N ALA A 262 18.97 -37.60 -27.02
CA ALA A 262 20.09 -37.35 -27.94
C ALA A 262 21.40 -36.99 -27.22
N ASP A 263 21.35 -36.40 -26.03
CA ASP A 263 22.51 -36.02 -25.23
C ASP A 263 23.04 -37.16 -24.32
N GLY A 264 22.44 -38.34 -24.35
CA GLY A 264 22.88 -39.53 -23.57
C GLY A 264 22.75 -39.40 -22.05
N LYS A 265 22.29 -38.25 -21.54
CA LYS A 265 22.17 -37.96 -20.11
C LYS A 265 20.69 -37.99 -19.70
N LYS A 266 20.25 -39.11 -19.12
CA LYS A 266 18.83 -39.31 -18.84
C LYS A 266 18.37 -38.78 -17.48
N THR A 267 19.09 -39.18 -16.45
CA THR A 267 18.76 -38.80 -15.04
C THR A 267 20.02 -38.81 -14.21
N ARG A 268 20.07 -38.01 -13.19
CA ARG A 268 21.12 -38.03 -12.17
C ARG A 268 20.43 -38.08 -10.79
N GLN A 269 20.83 -39.05 -10.01
CA GLN A 269 20.42 -39.16 -8.62
C GLN A 269 21.50 -38.53 -7.74
N ILE A 270 21.08 -37.63 -6.86
CA ILE A 270 21.95 -36.94 -5.91
C ILE A 270 21.39 -37.18 -4.51
N GLU A 271 22.23 -37.64 -3.61
CA GLU A 271 21.90 -37.65 -2.20
C GLU A 271 22.07 -36.24 -1.63
N VAL A 272 20.98 -35.66 -1.17
CA VAL A 272 20.93 -34.26 -0.66
C VAL A 272 21.02 -34.19 0.86
N ALA A 273 20.79 -35.33 1.54
CA ALA A 273 20.99 -35.52 2.97
C ALA A 273 21.12 -37.04 3.22
N PRO A 274 21.69 -37.51 4.35
CA PRO A 274 21.78 -38.90 4.67
C PRO A 274 20.45 -39.65 4.50
N GLY A 275 20.39 -40.56 3.54
CA GLY A 275 19.18 -41.33 3.21
C GLY A 275 18.13 -40.61 2.38
N VAL A 276 18.36 -39.37 1.95
CA VAL A 276 17.42 -38.59 1.12
C VAL A 276 18.03 -38.36 -0.26
N THR A 277 17.45 -38.97 -1.28
CA THR A 277 17.89 -38.84 -2.67
C THR A 277 16.91 -38.05 -3.52
N MET A 278 17.41 -37.16 -4.40
CA MET A 278 16.64 -36.48 -5.43
C MET A 278 17.02 -36.95 -6.82
N ASN A 279 16.00 -37.15 -7.66
CA ASN A 279 16.19 -37.51 -9.07
C ASN A 279 16.11 -36.25 -9.92
N PHE A 280 17.16 -35.95 -10.66
CA PHE A 280 17.20 -34.85 -11.62
C PHE A 280 17.07 -35.39 -13.03
N VAL A 281 16.23 -34.75 -13.83
CA VAL A 281 16.09 -35.01 -15.25
C VAL A 281 16.90 -33.98 -16.02
N TRP A 282 17.69 -34.46 -17.00
CA TRP A 282 18.42 -33.55 -17.86
C TRP A 282 17.46 -32.81 -18.79
N ILE A 283 17.58 -31.49 -18.81
CA ILE A 283 16.88 -30.60 -19.75
C ILE A 283 17.92 -30.10 -20.75
N PRO A 284 17.84 -30.48 -22.03
CA PRO A 284 18.80 -30.01 -23.03
C PRO A 284 18.69 -28.50 -23.22
N ALA A 285 19.79 -27.87 -23.64
CA ALA A 285 19.78 -26.44 -23.97
C ALA A 285 18.76 -26.15 -25.07
N GLY A 286 18.00 -25.13 -24.92
CA GLY A 286 16.94 -24.75 -25.86
C GLY A 286 16.49 -23.34 -25.71
N GLN A 287 15.67 -22.90 -26.63
CA GLN A 287 14.96 -21.61 -26.54
C GLN A 287 13.48 -21.86 -26.31
N PHE A 288 12.88 -21.05 -25.48
CA PHE A 288 11.44 -21.09 -25.25
C PHE A 288 10.89 -19.67 -25.24
N VAL A 289 9.60 -19.57 -25.54
CA VAL A 289 8.89 -18.29 -25.44
C VAL A 289 8.25 -18.22 -24.08
N MET A 290 8.66 -17.26 -23.27
CA MET A 290 7.99 -16.92 -22.03
C MET A 290 7.14 -15.67 -22.30
N GLY A 291 5.82 -15.84 -22.26
CA GLY A 291 4.87 -14.75 -22.39
C GLY A 291 4.27 -14.37 -21.04
N CYS A 292 4.11 -13.10 -20.82
CA CYS A 292 3.13 -12.59 -19.86
C CYS A 292 1.92 -12.11 -20.68
N ASN A 293 0.76 -12.70 -20.42
CA ASN A 293 -0.51 -12.11 -20.85
C ASN A 293 -0.88 -10.98 -19.91
#